data_88810d8749413f5c38d79213f1385ca3
#
_entry.id   88810d8749413f5c38d79213f1385ca3
#
_cell.length_a   1.000
_cell.length_b   1.000
_cell.length_c   1.000
_cell.angle_alpha   90.00
_cell.angle_beta   90.00
_cell.angle_gamma   90.00
#
_symmetry.space_group_name_H-M   'P 1'
#
loop_
_entity.id
_entity.type
_entity.pdbx_description
1 polymer ?
#
loop_
_entity_poly.entity_id
_entity_poly.type
_entity_poly.pdbx_seq_one_letter_code
_entity_poly.pdbx_strand_id
1 'polypeptide(L)'
;MNPPPWRIVFFGTPSFALPTLRILVEGRDEVIAVVTQPDREKGRGRKVVISPVKELALQHGLNILQPEKAKEEAFQEAMKILNPDLFVVAAYGQILPKSVLSIPKFGAVNVHASLLPKYRGAAPIAWVILNGEKVTGVTTMMMDEGMDTGDILLQAEVPIGHEETCERLHDRLASSGAQLLSETLEKMKAGEIRPIPQDHSKATYAPPLKKEDGYIDWKKGAREIDRQIRAFTPWPGAFTKWNDQLLKIFKGEIKERMPAGKPGAVVWIGTDFIEVETGEGLLRIQEVQLEGRKKMALRDFLLGHPVSVGTVFH
;
A
#
# COMPACT_ATOMS: atom_id res chain seq x y z
N MET A 1 -19.38 -30.59 -14.85
CA MET A 1 -20.33 -29.49 -14.66
C MET A 1 -19.59 -28.37 -13.96
N ASN A 2 -19.70 -27.12 -14.42
CA ASN A 2 -19.11 -25.99 -13.69
C ASN A 2 -19.79 -25.88 -12.32
N PRO A 3 -19.04 -25.62 -11.23
CA PRO A 3 -19.63 -25.39 -9.92
C PRO A 3 -20.56 -24.16 -9.95
N PRO A 4 -21.62 -24.15 -9.12
CA PRO A 4 -22.54 -23.03 -9.06
C PRO A 4 -21.82 -21.73 -8.66
N PRO A 5 -22.30 -20.56 -9.10
CA PRO A 5 -21.75 -19.27 -8.68
C PRO A 5 -21.89 -19.11 -7.18
N TRP A 6 -20.85 -18.55 -6.54
CA TRP A 6 -20.87 -18.22 -5.13
C TRP A 6 -21.46 -16.85 -4.89
N ARG A 7 -22.14 -16.68 -3.76
CA ARG A 7 -22.63 -15.42 -3.22
C ARG A 7 -21.54 -14.77 -2.41
N ILE A 8 -20.92 -13.74 -2.95
CA ILE A 8 -19.73 -13.10 -2.38
C ILE A 8 -20.11 -11.76 -1.75
N VAL A 9 -19.65 -11.51 -0.51
CA VAL A 9 -19.58 -10.17 0.06
C VAL A 9 -18.13 -9.70 -0.04
N PHE A 10 -17.93 -8.56 -0.68
CA PHE A 10 -16.62 -7.96 -0.86
C PHE A 10 -16.36 -6.89 0.19
N PHE A 11 -15.17 -6.90 0.80
CA PHE A 11 -14.69 -5.91 1.77
C PHE A 11 -13.47 -5.18 1.20
N GLY A 12 -13.55 -3.87 1.07
CA GLY A 12 -12.44 -3.06 0.58
C GLY A 12 -12.68 -1.57 0.73
N THR A 13 -11.63 -0.75 0.68
CA THR A 13 -11.78 0.70 0.82
C THR A 13 -10.92 1.49 -0.17
N PRO A 14 -9.55 1.39 -0.18
CA PRO A 14 -8.70 2.19 -1.06
C PRO A 14 -8.61 1.62 -2.48
N SER A 15 -7.88 2.33 -3.33
CA SER A 15 -7.65 1.96 -4.74
C SER A 15 -7.04 0.57 -4.93
N PHE A 16 -6.27 0.07 -3.97
CA PHE A 16 -5.72 -1.30 -4.00
C PHE A 16 -6.81 -2.38 -4.21
N ALA A 17 -7.99 -2.15 -3.66
CA ALA A 17 -9.10 -3.08 -3.71
C ALA A 17 -9.88 -3.07 -5.04
N LEU A 18 -9.68 -2.03 -5.88
CA LEU A 18 -10.47 -1.85 -7.11
C LEU A 18 -10.31 -2.97 -8.13
N PRO A 19 -9.08 -3.43 -8.49
CA PRO A 19 -8.94 -4.53 -9.44
C PRO A 19 -9.60 -5.82 -8.94
N THR A 20 -9.51 -6.08 -7.63
CA THR A 20 -10.16 -7.24 -7.00
C THR A 20 -11.69 -7.16 -7.09
N LEU A 21 -12.29 -6.01 -6.81
CA LEU A 21 -13.74 -5.84 -6.96
C LEU A 21 -14.17 -5.96 -8.44
N ARG A 22 -13.42 -5.38 -9.37
CA ARG A 22 -13.72 -5.47 -10.83
C ARG A 22 -13.77 -6.90 -11.31
N ILE A 23 -12.75 -7.71 -10.99
CA ILE A 23 -12.69 -9.10 -11.45
C ILE A 23 -13.82 -9.97 -10.87
N LEU A 24 -14.28 -9.65 -9.66
CA LEU A 24 -15.46 -10.30 -9.06
C LEU A 24 -16.75 -9.91 -9.78
N VAL A 25 -16.94 -8.63 -10.07
CA VAL A 25 -18.16 -8.12 -10.75
C VAL A 25 -18.23 -8.61 -12.20
N GLU A 26 -17.09 -8.69 -12.90
CA GLU A 26 -17.00 -9.19 -14.28
C GLU A 26 -16.97 -10.72 -14.33
N GLY A 27 -16.81 -11.38 -13.20
CA GLY A 27 -16.69 -12.83 -13.07
C GLY A 27 -18.04 -13.56 -13.13
N ARG A 28 -18.01 -14.83 -12.71
CA ARG A 28 -19.19 -15.70 -12.68
C ARG A 28 -19.94 -15.67 -11.36
N ASP A 29 -19.28 -15.20 -10.31
CA ASP A 29 -19.82 -15.15 -8.96
C ASP A 29 -20.71 -13.93 -8.76
N GLU A 30 -21.64 -14.02 -7.83
CA GLU A 30 -22.55 -12.92 -7.53
C GLU A 30 -21.99 -12.07 -6.38
N VAL A 31 -21.64 -10.82 -6.66
CA VAL A 31 -21.29 -9.86 -5.61
C VAL A 31 -22.58 -9.32 -4.99
N ILE A 32 -23.03 -9.91 -3.89
CA ILE A 32 -24.31 -9.59 -3.23
C ILE A 32 -24.25 -8.33 -2.38
N ALA A 33 -23.08 -7.94 -1.90
CA ALA A 33 -22.84 -6.68 -1.20
C ALA A 33 -21.38 -6.29 -1.22
N VAL A 34 -21.12 -4.99 -1.09
CA VAL A 34 -19.80 -4.38 -0.93
C VAL A 34 -19.76 -3.66 0.42
N VAL A 35 -18.79 -4.01 1.25
CA VAL A 35 -18.54 -3.39 2.55
C VAL A 35 -17.33 -2.49 2.46
N THR A 36 -17.48 -1.22 2.78
CA THR A 36 -16.39 -0.24 2.76
C THR A 36 -16.44 0.66 3.99
N GLN A 37 -15.34 1.37 4.27
CA GLN A 37 -15.29 2.33 5.37
C GLN A 37 -16.33 3.44 5.17
N PRO A 38 -16.89 4.00 6.24
CA PRO A 38 -17.77 5.17 6.18
C PRO A 38 -17.09 6.34 5.44
N ASP A 39 -17.91 7.15 4.78
CA ASP A 39 -17.45 8.38 4.14
C ASP A 39 -16.88 9.32 5.21
N ARG A 40 -15.72 9.91 4.93
CA ARG A 40 -15.06 10.80 5.88
C ARG A 40 -14.68 12.11 5.22
N GLU A 41 -14.72 13.18 6.02
CA GLU A 41 -14.20 14.47 5.61
C GLU A 41 -12.69 14.39 5.33
N LYS A 42 -12.24 14.85 4.16
CA LYS A 42 -10.82 14.93 3.80
C LYS A 42 -10.43 16.33 3.33
N GLY A 43 -9.17 16.68 3.60
CA GLY A 43 -8.56 17.93 3.12
C GLY A 43 -8.94 19.18 3.89
N ARG A 44 -8.34 20.32 3.52
CA ARG A 44 -8.53 21.62 4.18
C ARG A 44 -9.96 22.19 4.07
N GLY A 45 -10.78 21.67 3.14
CA GLY A 45 -12.17 22.10 2.94
C GLY A 45 -13.21 21.18 3.57
N ARG A 46 -12.83 20.15 4.34
CA ARG A 46 -13.75 19.17 4.98
C ARG A 46 -14.82 18.61 4.04
N LYS A 47 -14.46 18.41 2.77
CA LYS A 47 -15.39 17.77 1.83
C LYS A 47 -15.51 16.28 2.16
N VAL A 48 -16.74 15.79 2.22
CA VAL A 48 -17.01 14.36 2.34
C VAL A 48 -16.51 13.69 1.06
N VAL A 49 -15.57 12.76 1.22
CA VAL A 49 -15.00 11.99 0.10
C VAL A 49 -15.43 10.53 0.28
N ILE A 50 -16.10 10.02 -0.74
CA ILE A 50 -16.44 8.59 -0.82
C ILE A 50 -15.19 7.77 -1.12
N SER A 51 -15.17 6.50 -0.69
CA SER A 51 -14.05 5.60 -0.99
C SER A 51 -14.04 5.22 -2.48
N PRO A 52 -12.86 4.94 -3.08
CA PRO A 52 -12.78 4.41 -4.44
C PRO A 52 -13.64 3.16 -4.64
N VAL A 53 -13.69 2.27 -3.65
CA VAL A 53 -14.53 1.06 -3.69
C VAL A 53 -16.02 1.42 -3.71
N LYS A 54 -16.46 2.40 -2.91
CA LYS A 54 -17.85 2.88 -2.94
C LYS A 54 -18.23 3.45 -4.30
N GLU A 55 -17.34 4.25 -4.88
CA GLU A 55 -17.56 4.83 -6.21
C GLU A 55 -17.77 3.74 -7.28
N LEU A 56 -16.90 2.73 -7.30
CA LEU A 56 -17.04 1.59 -8.22
C LEU A 56 -18.31 0.78 -7.95
N ALA A 57 -18.65 0.53 -6.68
CA ALA A 57 -19.87 -0.19 -6.32
C ALA A 57 -21.13 0.54 -6.77
N LEU A 58 -21.19 1.88 -6.66
CA LEU A 58 -22.30 2.69 -7.16
C LEU A 58 -22.44 2.60 -8.69
N GLN A 59 -21.32 2.62 -9.43
CA GLN A 59 -21.32 2.48 -10.89
C GLN A 59 -21.92 1.16 -11.36
N HIS A 60 -21.78 0.09 -10.55
CA HIS A 60 -22.32 -1.24 -10.84
C HIS A 60 -23.67 -1.53 -10.16
N GLY A 61 -24.27 -0.56 -9.47
CA GLY A 61 -25.55 -0.74 -8.79
C GLY A 61 -25.51 -1.76 -7.63
N LEU A 62 -24.34 -1.98 -7.02
CA LEU A 62 -24.16 -2.96 -5.96
C LEU A 62 -24.70 -2.45 -4.62
N ASN A 63 -25.20 -3.37 -3.78
CA ASN A 63 -25.57 -3.06 -2.41
C ASN A 63 -24.36 -2.67 -1.57
N ILE A 64 -24.38 -1.51 -0.90
CA ILE A 64 -23.25 -0.94 -0.17
C ILE A 64 -23.58 -0.88 1.32
N LEU A 65 -22.66 -1.39 2.13
CA LEU A 65 -22.72 -1.34 3.58
C LEU A 65 -21.49 -0.61 4.13
N GLN A 66 -21.73 0.33 5.04
CA GLN A 66 -20.67 1.16 5.64
C GLN A 66 -20.77 1.15 7.18
N PRO A 67 -20.50 0.01 7.84
CA PRO A 67 -20.56 -0.04 9.30
C PRO A 67 -19.44 0.80 9.92
N GLU A 68 -19.75 1.53 11.00
CA GLU A 68 -18.72 2.24 11.78
C GLU A 68 -17.73 1.24 12.39
N LYS A 69 -18.24 0.11 12.83
CA LYS A 69 -17.44 -1.00 13.37
C LYS A 69 -17.98 -2.34 12.89
N ALA A 70 -17.13 -3.17 12.32
CA ALA A 70 -17.50 -4.50 11.85
C ALA A 70 -18.06 -5.43 12.98
N LYS A 71 -17.82 -5.11 14.25
CA LYS A 71 -18.33 -5.84 15.41
C LYS A 71 -19.76 -5.49 15.82
N GLU A 72 -20.38 -4.51 15.20
CA GLU A 72 -21.78 -4.10 15.54
C GLU A 72 -22.77 -5.22 15.24
N GLU A 73 -23.66 -5.46 16.17
CA GLU A 73 -24.65 -6.53 16.08
C GLU A 73 -25.55 -6.38 14.84
N ALA A 74 -26.02 -5.15 14.57
CA ALA A 74 -26.83 -4.86 13.38
C ALA A 74 -26.10 -5.22 12.08
N PHE A 75 -24.78 -5.00 12.00
CA PHE A 75 -23.97 -5.39 10.84
C PHE A 75 -23.85 -6.92 10.74
N GLN A 76 -23.62 -7.61 11.86
CA GLN A 76 -23.55 -9.07 11.88
C GLN A 76 -24.87 -9.71 11.44
N GLU A 77 -26.01 -9.20 11.91
CA GLU A 77 -27.33 -9.66 11.48
C GLU A 77 -27.59 -9.40 9.99
N ALA A 78 -27.19 -8.23 9.48
CA ALA A 78 -27.26 -7.96 8.04
C ALA A 78 -26.45 -8.98 7.23
N MET A 79 -25.23 -9.34 7.69
CA MET A 79 -24.40 -10.36 7.04
C MET A 79 -25.06 -11.75 7.07
N LYS A 80 -25.67 -12.16 8.18
CA LYS A 80 -26.39 -13.43 8.29
C LYS A 80 -27.59 -13.49 7.34
N ILE A 81 -28.35 -12.38 7.25
CA ILE A 81 -29.51 -12.29 6.33
C ILE A 81 -29.05 -12.41 4.86
N LEU A 82 -27.90 -11.82 4.51
CA LEU A 82 -27.34 -11.94 3.17
C LEU A 82 -26.93 -13.38 2.84
N ASN A 83 -26.66 -14.22 3.82
CA ASN A 83 -26.28 -15.63 3.69
C ASN A 83 -25.19 -15.83 2.60
N PRO A 84 -23.98 -15.28 2.78
CA PRO A 84 -22.89 -15.37 1.80
C PRO A 84 -22.24 -16.75 1.81
N ASP A 85 -21.74 -17.17 0.65
CA ASP A 85 -20.89 -18.35 0.56
C ASP A 85 -19.44 -18.02 0.96
N LEU A 86 -18.96 -16.82 0.60
CA LEU A 86 -17.58 -16.40 0.83
C LEU A 86 -17.48 -14.90 1.12
N PHE A 87 -16.58 -14.51 2.00
CA PHE A 87 -16.08 -13.15 2.06
C PHE A 87 -14.78 -13.03 1.28
N VAL A 88 -14.64 -11.95 0.49
CA VAL A 88 -13.39 -11.53 -0.14
C VAL A 88 -12.99 -10.19 0.44
N VAL A 89 -11.78 -10.12 0.96
CA VAL A 89 -11.25 -8.92 1.64
C VAL A 89 -10.02 -8.42 0.91
N ALA A 90 -9.95 -7.13 0.61
CA ALA A 90 -8.77 -6.46 0.08
C ALA A 90 -8.65 -5.05 0.69
N ALA A 91 -7.67 -4.84 1.57
CA ALA A 91 -7.40 -3.55 2.19
C ALA A 91 -8.66 -2.87 2.79
N TYR A 92 -9.45 -3.57 3.58
CA TYR A 92 -10.68 -3.04 4.18
C TYR A 92 -10.43 -2.00 5.27
N GLY A 93 -9.40 -2.22 6.10
CA GLY A 93 -8.99 -1.26 7.13
C GLY A 93 -9.70 -1.39 8.48
N GLN A 94 -10.45 -2.46 8.72
CA GLN A 94 -10.94 -2.87 10.04
C GLN A 94 -10.65 -4.35 10.29
N ILE A 95 -10.48 -4.70 11.56
CA ILE A 95 -10.38 -6.09 12.00
C ILE A 95 -11.78 -6.71 11.96
N LEU A 96 -11.91 -7.86 11.32
CA LEU A 96 -13.14 -8.66 11.32
C LEU A 96 -13.10 -9.64 12.50
N PRO A 97 -14.04 -9.54 13.45
CA PRO A 97 -14.06 -10.45 14.59
C PRO A 97 -14.51 -11.85 14.15
N LYS A 98 -14.19 -12.86 14.96
CA LYS A 98 -14.58 -14.26 14.72
C LYS A 98 -16.05 -14.42 14.41
N SER A 99 -16.91 -13.70 15.12
CA SER A 99 -18.38 -13.72 14.91
C SER A 99 -18.80 -13.29 13.50
N VAL A 100 -18.00 -12.48 12.81
CA VAL A 100 -18.20 -12.10 11.41
C VAL A 100 -17.53 -13.11 10.47
N LEU A 101 -16.26 -13.50 10.75
CA LEU A 101 -15.51 -14.43 9.91
C LEU A 101 -16.16 -15.83 9.79
N SER A 102 -16.97 -16.22 10.78
CA SER A 102 -17.69 -17.51 10.79
C SER A 102 -19.05 -17.49 10.08
N ILE A 103 -19.50 -16.34 9.54
CA ILE A 103 -20.79 -16.25 8.86
C ILE A 103 -20.78 -16.95 7.49
N PRO A 104 -19.80 -16.69 6.60
CA PRO A 104 -19.83 -17.29 5.27
C PRO A 104 -19.47 -18.78 5.32
N LYS A 105 -20.09 -19.54 4.45
CA LYS A 105 -19.96 -21.01 4.39
C LYS A 105 -18.52 -21.47 4.16
N PHE A 106 -17.77 -20.75 3.31
CA PHE A 106 -16.39 -21.08 2.94
C PHE A 106 -15.36 -20.14 3.58
N GLY A 107 -15.76 -19.36 4.61
CA GLY A 107 -14.88 -18.46 5.33
C GLY A 107 -14.59 -17.17 4.60
N ALA A 108 -13.44 -16.56 4.88
CA ALA A 108 -13.02 -15.28 4.33
C ALA A 108 -11.64 -15.40 3.71
N VAL A 109 -11.47 -14.95 2.47
CA VAL A 109 -10.20 -14.88 1.74
C VAL A 109 -9.72 -13.43 1.70
N ASN A 110 -8.50 -13.19 2.16
CA ASN A 110 -7.84 -11.90 2.04
C ASN A 110 -6.80 -11.89 0.91
N VAL A 111 -6.73 -10.77 0.20
CA VAL A 111 -5.66 -10.45 -0.77
C VAL A 111 -4.65 -9.54 -0.10
N HIS A 112 -3.50 -10.10 0.29
CA HIS A 112 -2.44 -9.40 1.00
C HIS A 112 -1.28 -9.04 0.08
N ALA A 113 -0.75 -7.82 0.21
CA ALA A 113 0.26 -7.25 -0.69
C ALA A 113 1.71 -7.60 -0.27
N SER A 114 1.95 -8.84 0.12
CA SER A 114 3.30 -9.39 0.36
C SER A 114 3.34 -10.90 0.17
N LEU A 115 4.53 -11.47 0.16
CA LEU A 115 4.75 -12.92 0.27
C LEU A 115 4.76 -13.31 1.76
N LEU A 116 3.58 -13.66 2.29
CA LEU A 116 3.46 -14.15 3.67
C LEU A 116 4.34 -15.39 3.92
N PRO A 117 4.90 -15.54 5.11
CA PRO A 117 4.63 -14.83 6.36
C PRO A 117 5.37 -13.50 6.54
N LYS A 118 6.15 -13.04 5.54
CA LYS A 118 6.84 -11.75 5.62
C LYS A 118 5.87 -10.56 5.41
N TYR A 119 6.17 -9.46 6.10
CA TYR A 119 5.47 -8.18 5.94
C TYR A 119 3.97 -8.24 6.28
N ARG A 120 3.59 -8.94 7.36
CA ARG A 120 2.25 -8.86 7.93
C ARG A 120 1.93 -7.44 8.37
N GLY A 121 0.70 -6.98 8.19
CA GLY A 121 0.22 -5.68 8.68
C GLY A 121 -0.15 -4.67 7.61
N ALA A 122 -0.10 -3.38 7.96
CA ALA A 122 -0.83 -2.34 7.24
C ALA A 122 -0.11 -1.74 6.01
N ALA A 123 1.23 -1.81 5.94
CA ALA A 123 1.99 -1.09 4.91
C ALA A 123 3.07 -1.94 4.21
N PRO A 124 2.78 -3.21 3.82
CA PRO A 124 3.78 -4.12 3.25
C PRO A 124 4.51 -3.53 2.05
N ILE A 125 3.83 -2.83 1.15
CA ILE A 125 4.37 -2.28 -0.10
C ILE A 125 5.48 -1.27 0.16
N ALA A 126 5.31 -0.39 1.14
CA ALA A 126 6.35 0.58 1.48
C ALA A 126 7.55 -0.09 2.16
N TRP A 127 7.29 -1.02 3.06
CA TRP A 127 8.34 -1.69 3.83
C TRP A 127 9.24 -2.61 2.98
N VAL A 128 8.71 -3.28 1.95
CA VAL A 128 9.57 -4.09 1.06
C VAL A 128 10.55 -3.22 0.26
N ILE A 129 10.13 -2.03 -0.18
CA ILE A 129 11.02 -1.08 -0.86
C ILE A 129 12.04 -0.50 0.12
N LEU A 130 11.60 -0.06 1.30
CA LEU A 130 12.47 0.52 2.33
C LEU A 130 13.57 -0.45 2.75
N ASN A 131 13.23 -1.73 2.90
CA ASN A 131 14.17 -2.79 3.25
C ASN A 131 15.06 -3.24 2.07
N GLY A 132 14.79 -2.74 0.85
CA GLY A 132 15.58 -3.03 -0.34
C GLY A 132 15.41 -4.45 -0.87
N GLU A 133 14.25 -5.05 -0.66
CA GLU A 133 13.89 -6.32 -1.28
C GLU A 133 13.92 -6.18 -2.82
N LYS A 134 14.34 -7.24 -3.49
CA LYS A 134 14.34 -7.32 -4.96
C LYS A 134 13.09 -7.96 -5.52
N VAL A 135 12.39 -8.72 -4.69
CA VAL A 135 11.16 -9.42 -5.03
C VAL A 135 10.19 -9.27 -3.88
N THR A 136 8.95 -9.05 -4.19
CA THR A 136 7.80 -9.14 -3.30
C THR A 136 6.71 -9.98 -3.96
N GLY A 137 5.47 -9.81 -3.61
CA GLY A 137 4.37 -10.49 -4.27
C GLY A 137 3.03 -10.23 -3.59
N VAL A 138 2.10 -11.08 -3.92
CA VAL A 138 0.77 -11.10 -3.33
C VAL A 138 0.47 -12.50 -2.80
N THR A 139 -0.30 -12.55 -1.75
CA THR A 139 -0.77 -13.78 -1.12
C THR A 139 -2.29 -13.74 -1.00
N THR A 140 -2.99 -14.77 -1.47
CA THR A 140 -4.34 -15.05 -1.02
C THR A 140 -4.26 -15.97 0.19
N MET A 141 -5.00 -15.65 1.25
CA MET A 141 -4.98 -16.42 2.50
C MET A 141 -6.38 -16.53 3.11
N MET A 142 -6.63 -17.62 3.84
CA MET A 142 -7.79 -17.68 4.72
C MET A 142 -7.61 -16.72 5.88
N MET A 143 -8.65 -16.00 6.25
CA MET A 143 -8.58 -15.11 7.41
C MET A 143 -8.88 -15.87 8.70
N ASP A 144 -8.11 -15.54 9.72
CA ASP A 144 -8.34 -15.91 11.11
C ASP A 144 -8.45 -14.65 12.00
N GLU A 145 -8.44 -14.82 13.32
CA GLU A 145 -8.53 -13.73 14.29
C GLU A 145 -7.23 -12.92 14.41
N GLY A 146 -6.12 -13.41 13.87
CA GLY A 146 -4.80 -12.76 13.92
C GLY A 146 -4.59 -11.77 12.79
N MET A 147 -3.50 -11.02 12.90
CA MET A 147 -3.08 -10.07 11.85
C MET A 147 -2.31 -10.82 10.76
N ASP A 148 -2.97 -11.12 9.64
CA ASP A 148 -2.42 -11.81 8.48
C ASP A 148 -1.74 -13.15 8.84
N THR A 149 -2.34 -13.91 9.76
CA THR A 149 -1.79 -15.16 10.31
C THR A 149 -2.37 -16.42 9.71
N GLY A 150 -3.50 -16.33 9.02
CA GLY A 150 -4.22 -17.47 8.48
C GLY A 150 -3.47 -18.20 7.37
N ASP A 151 -3.98 -19.37 7.00
CA ASP A 151 -3.32 -20.27 6.06
C ASP A 151 -3.21 -19.65 4.65
N ILE A 152 -2.05 -19.82 4.04
CA ILE A 152 -1.78 -19.39 2.66
C ILE A 152 -2.55 -20.30 1.71
N LEU A 153 -3.26 -19.70 0.75
CA LEU A 153 -3.92 -20.41 -0.34
C LEU A 153 -3.04 -20.45 -1.59
N LEU A 154 -2.69 -19.27 -2.12
CA LEU A 154 -1.78 -19.11 -3.25
C LEU A 154 -0.87 -17.90 -3.05
N GLN A 155 0.25 -17.90 -3.77
CA GLN A 155 1.18 -16.77 -3.82
C GLN A 155 1.64 -16.51 -5.25
N ALA A 156 1.87 -15.25 -5.59
CA ALA A 156 2.48 -14.84 -6.84
C ALA A 156 3.61 -13.84 -6.57
N GLU A 157 4.79 -14.11 -7.10
CA GLU A 157 5.95 -13.24 -6.99
C GLU A 157 5.86 -12.07 -7.97
N VAL A 158 6.32 -10.91 -7.52
CA VAL A 158 6.42 -9.68 -8.32
C VAL A 158 7.80 -9.07 -8.10
N PRO A 159 8.65 -8.95 -9.13
CA PRO A 159 9.95 -8.30 -8.99
C PRO A 159 9.79 -6.81 -8.72
N ILE A 160 10.68 -6.25 -7.88
CA ILE A 160 10.73 -4.81 -7.59
C ILE A 160 11.78 -4.18 -8.48
N GLY A 161 11.37 -3.22 -9.32
CA GLY A 161 12.27 -2.48 -10.19
C GLY A 161 13.21 -1.56 -9.42
N HIS A 162 14.37 -1.24 -9.99
CA HIS A 162 15.40 -0.42 -9.34
C HIS A 162 14.89 0.99 -8.96
N GLU A 163 14.06 1.60 -9.81
CA GLU A 163 13.47 2.93 -9.60
C GLU A 163 11.99 2.86 -9.19
N GLU A 164 11.53 1.69 -8.74
CA GLU A 164 10.13 1.50 -8.42
C GLU A 164 9.71 2.26 -7.18
N THR A 165 8.65 3.07 -7.29
CA THR A 165 8.02 3.75 -6.16
C THR A 165 6.91 2.90 -5.55
N CYS A 166 6.55 3.22 -4.30
CA CYS A 166 5.42 2.56 -3.64
C CYS A 166 4.12 2.66 -4.45
N GLU A 167 3.87 3.80 -5.10
CA GLU A 167 2.70 4.01 -5.95
C GLU A 167 2.66 3.05 -7.15
N ARG A 168 3.77 2.90 -7.88
CA ARG A 168 3.85 1.99 -9.04
C ARG A 168 3.74 0.53 -8.62
N LEU A 169 4.45 0.16 -7.55
CA LEU A 169 4.40 -1.20 -7.02
C LEU A 169 3.00 -1.55 -6.51
N HIS A 170 2.30 -0.59 -5.88
CA HIS A 170 0.91 -0.73 -5.45
C HIS A 170 -0.01 -1.15 -6.59
N ASP A 171 0.05 -0.47 -7.74
CA ASP A 171 -0.82 -0.76 -8.88
C ASP A 171 -0.54 -2.14 -9.49
N ARG A 172 0.74 -2.52 -9.55
CA ARG A 172 1.16 -3.85 -10.02
C ARG A 172 0.70 -4.96 -9.08
N LEU A 173 0.87 -4.78 -7.77
CA LEU A 173 0.42 -5.75 -6.77
C LEU A 173 -1.10 -5.85 -6.70
N ALA A 174 -1.82 -4.73 -6.84
CA ALA A 174 -3.27 -4.74 -6.90
C ALA A 174 -3.80 -5.56 -8.08
N SER A 175 -3.19 -5.38 -9.27
CA SER A 175 -3.54 -6.14 -10.47
C SER A 175 -3.18 -7.63 -10.33
N SER A 176 -1.97 -7.93 -9.84
CA SER A 176 -1.54 -9.30 -9.59
C SER A 176 -2.41 -10.01 -8.54
N GLY A 177 -2.81 -9.27 -7.49
CA GLY A 177 -3.70 -9.78 -6.43
C GLY A 177 -5.09 -10.14 -6.93
N ALA A 178 -5.65 -9.34 -7.84
CA ALA A 178 -6.92 -9.63 -8.47
C ALA A 178 -6.86 -10.91 -9.33
N GLN A 179 -5.81 -11.07 -10.12
CA GLN A 179 -5.60 -12.28 -10.94
C GLN A 179 -5.41 -13.52 -10.05
N LEU A 180 -4.58 -13.40 -9.00
CA LEU A 180 -4.35 -14.48 -8.05
C LEU A 180 -5.63 -14.88 -7.32
N LEU A 181 -6.49 -13.91 -6.97
CA LEU A 181 -7.80 -14.21 -6.37
C LEU A 181 -8.69 -15.01 -7.33
N SER A 182 -8.76 -14.63 -8.61
CA SER A 182 -9.55 -15.38 -9.60
C SER A 182 -9.11 -16.83 -9.66
N GLU A 183 -7.81 -17.09 -9.75
CA GLU A 183 -7.25 -18.44 -9.73
C GLU A 183 -7.55 -19.17 -8.41
N THR A 184 -7.46 -18.45 -7.28
CA THR A 184 -7.78 -19.01 -5.97
C THR A 184 -9.23 -19.48 -5.89
N LEU A 185 -10.19 -18.65 -6.34
CA LEU A 185 -11.61 -19.00 -6.31
C LEU A 185 -11.92 -20.20 -7.21
N GLU A 186 -11.34 -20.28 -8.41
CA GLU A 186 -11.50 -21.43 -9.30
C GLU A 186 -11.00 -22.71 -8.65
N LYS A 187 -9.78 -22.69 -8.09
CA LYS A 187 -9.19 -23.86 -7.42
C LYS A 187 -9.93 -24.22 -6.12
N MET A 188 -10.43 -23.25 -5.36
CA MET A 188 -11.28 -23.53 -4.18
C MET A 188 -12.55 -24.29 -4.59
N LYS A 189 -13.23 -23.85 -5.66
CA LYS A 189 -14.44 -24.50 -6.19
C LYS A 189 -14.18 -25.90 -6.73
N ALA A 190 -13.00 -26.12 -7.30
CA ALA A 190 -12.56 -27.44 -7.78
C ALA A 190 -12.09 -28.37 -6.63
N GLY A 191 -11.95 -27.87 -5.40
CA GLY A 191 -11.40 -28.62 -4.27
C GLY A 191 -9.88 -28.89 -4.40
N GLU A 192 -9.18 -28.08 -5.20
CA GLU A 192 -7.74 -28.24 -5.50
C GLU A 192 -6.84 -27.43 -4.56
N ILE A 193 -7.40 -26.53 -3.77
CA ILE A 193 -6.63 -25.74 -2.78
C ILE A 193 -6.30 -26.61 -1.56
N ARG A 194 -5.03 -26.61 -1.22
CA ARG A 194 -4.54 -27.11 0.07
C ARG A 194 -3.99 -25.95 0.87
N PRO A 195 -4.74 -25.43 1.87
CA PRO A 195 -4.26 -24.36 2.72
C PRO A 195 -2.93 -24.76 3.40
N ILE A 196 -1.96 -23.84 3.39
CA ILE A 196 -0.62 -24.06 3.95
C ILE A 196 -0.48 -23.20 5.20
N PRO A 197 -0.34 -23.80 6.40
CA PRO A 197 -0.07 -23.06 7.63
C PRO A 197 1.20 -22.21 7.50
N GLN A 198 1.14 -20.96 7.98
CA GLN A 198 2.30 -20.10 7.95
C GLN A 198 3.34 -20.49 9.00
N ASP A 199 4.62 -20.47 8.62
CA ASP A 199 5.73 -20.58 9.57
C ASP A 199 5.91 -19.24 10.32
N HIS A 200 5.35 -19.18 11.52
CA HIS A 200 5.38 -17.96 12.34
C HIS A 200 6.81 -17.53 12.74
N SER A 201 7.80 -18.42 12.70
CA SER A 201 9.19 -18.07 13.01
C SER A 201 9.82 -17.20 11.92
N LYS A 202 9.26 -17.21 10.70
CA LYS A 202 9.70 -16.39 9.55
C LYS A 202 8.90 -15.11 9.36
N ALA A 203 7.94 -14.86 10.24
CA ALA A 203 7.08 -13.69 10.13
C ALA A 203 7.88 -12.40 10.37
N THR A 204 7.65 -11.40 9.50
CA THR A 204 8.06 -10.02 9.71
C THR A 204 6.85 -9.11 9.63
N TYR A 205 6.98 -7.88 10.15
CA TYR A 205 5.87 -6.97 10.28
C TYR A 205 6.09 -5.68 9.50
N ALA A 206 5.00 -5.16 8.95
CA ALA A 206 4.94 -3.91 8.19
C ALA A 206 3.93 -2.96 8.87
N PRO A 207 4.33 -2.27 9.95
CA PRO A 207 3.43 -1.39 10.70
C PRO A 207 2.92 -0.23 9.82
N PRO A 208 1.81 0.42 10.21
CA PRO A 208 1.31 1.59 9.50
C PRO A 208 2.35 2.70 9.51
N LEU A 209 2.49 3.38 8.36
CA LEU A 209 3.39 4.52 8.23
C LEU A 209 2.86 5.72 9.02
N LYS A 210 3.79 6.54 9.51
CA LYS A 210 3.51 7.82 10.16
C LYS A 210 4.12 8.95 9.35
N LYS A 211 3.64 10.17 9.56
CA LYS A 211 4.18 11.35 8.86
C LYS A 211 5.67 11.54 9.17
N GLU A 212 6.07 11.28 10.40
CA GLU A 212 7.43 11.44 10.92
C GLU A 212 8.42 10.48 10.25
N ASP A 213 7.97 9.31 9.78
CA ASP A 213 8.82 8.35 9.08
C ASP A 213 9.43 8.94 7.79
N GLY A 214 8.75 9.95 7.22
CA GLY A 214 9.23 10.67 6.04
C GLY A 214 10.45 11.56 6.28
N TYR A 215 10.82 11.84 7.53
CA TYR A 215 11.97 12.68 7.84
C TYR A 215 13.28 12.01 7.41
N ILE A 216 14.10 12.71 6.62
CA ILE A 216 15.36 12.20 6.11
C ILE A 216 16.45 12.41 7.16
N ASP A 217 17.05 11.32 7.62
CA ASP A 217 18.29 11.32 8.37
C ASP A 217 19.46 11.27 7.38
N TRP A 218 20.10 12.41 7.13
CA TRP A 218 21.22 12.52 6.21
C TRP A 218 22.48 11.73 6.64
N LYS A 219 22.53 11.26 7.89
CA LYS A 219 23.62 10.38 8.37
C LYS A 219 23.52 8.96 7.80
N LYS A 220 22.35 8.59 7.25
CA LYS A 220 22.18 7.32 6.53
C LYS A 220 22.87 7.40 5.15
N GLY A 221 23.12 6.22 4.56
CA GLY A 221 23.69 6.14 3.23
C GLY A 221 22.72 6.60 2.13
N ALA A 222 23.26 7.07 0.99
CA ALA A 222 22.47 7.51 -0.14
C ALA A 222 21.48 6.42 -0.64
N ARG A 223 21.87 5.14 -0.56
CA ARG A 223 21.00 4.00 -0.91
C ARG A 223 19.80 3.86 0.01
N GLU A 224 19.96 4.10 1.31
CA GLU A 224 18.86 4.03 2.28
C GLU A 224 17.90 5.20 2.08
N ILE A 225 18.44 6.40 1.84
CA ILE A 225 17.63 7.61 1.60
C ILE A 225 16.87 7.49 0.26
N ASP A 226 17.48 6.96 -0.79
CA ASP A 226 16.80 6.69 -2.06
C ASP A 226 15.63 5.70 -1.87
N ARG A 227 15.85 4.61 -1.13
CA ARG A 227 14.76 3.68 -0.80
C ARG A 227 13.65 4.37 -0.03
N GLN A 228 13.98 5.24 0.93
CA GLN A 228 13.01 6.02 1.69
C GLN A 228 12.19 6.95 0.78
N ILE A 229 12.83 7.63 -0.17
CA ILE A 229 12.14 8.47 -1.16
C ILE A 229 11.14 7.65 -1.96
N ARG A 230 11.57 6.50 -2.50
CA ARG A 230 10.71 5.63 -3.32
C ARG A 230 9.61 4.95 -2.50
N ALA A 231 9.92 4.46 -1.32
CA ALA A 231 8.99 3.78 -0.42
C ALA A 231 7.87 4.72 0.07
N PHE A 232 8.18 5.99 0.27
CA PHE A 232 7.24 6.95 0.83
C PHE A 232 6.57 7.86 -0.20
N THR A 233 6.83 7.64 -1.47
CA THR A 233 6.12 8.34 -2.55
C THR A 233 4.82 7.59 -2.89
N PRO A 234 3.62 8.24 -2.84
CA PRO A 234 3.40 9.67 -2.59
C PRO A 234 3.25 10.06 -1.11
N TRP A 235 3.04 9.13 -0.21
CA TRP A 235 2.79 9.39 1.21
C TRP A 235 3.63 8.46 2.12
N PRO A 236 4.19 8.98 3.21
CA PRO A 236 4.14 10.36 3.74
C PRO A 236 4.95 11.37 2.92
N GLY A 237 5.78 10.89 2.00
CA GLY A 237 6.81 11.63 1.28
C GLY A 237 8.09 11.74 2.12
N ALA A 238 9.26 11.52 1.49
CA ALA A 238 10.53 11.78 2.14
C ALA A 238 10.78 13.30 2.17
N PHE A 239 11.16 13.86 3.32
CA PHE A 239 11.33 15.29 3.47
C PHE A 239 12.48 15.66 4.40
N THR A 240 12.98 16.87 4.21
CA THR A 240 13.99 17.51 5.04
C THR A 240 13.55 18.94 5.37
N LYS A 241 14.30 19.66 6.19
CA LYS A 241 14.12 21.11 6.41
C LYS A 241 15.13 21.91 5.61
N TRP A 242 14.64 22.95 4.96
CA TRP A 242 15.41 23.98 4.27
C TRP A 242 14.84 25.35 4.64
N ASN A 243 15.64 26.22 5.26
CA ASN A 243 15.19 27.53 5.78
C ASN A 243 13.90 27.43 6.62
N ASP A 244 13.88 26.50 7.58
CA ASP A 244 12.75 26.19 8.47
C ASP A 244 11.45 25.74 7.78
N GLN A 245 11.45 25.58 6.45
CA GLN A 245 10.34 25.02 5.68
C GLN A 245 10.55 23.55 5.34
N LEU A 246 9.47 22.80 5.23
CA LEU A 246 9.55 21.41 4.79
C LEU A 246 9.79 21.36 3.28
N LEU A 247 10.86 20.67 2.89
CA LEU A 247 11.20 20.36 1.50
C LEU A 247 11.07 18.86 1.28
N LYS A 248 10.03 18.43 0.54
CA LYS A 248 9.88 17.04 0.13
C LYS A 248 10.75 16.74 -1.08
N ILE A 249 11.30 15.52 -1.13
CA ILE A 249 12.12 15.01 -2.22
C ILE A 249 11.38 13.85 -2.87
N PHE A 250 11.21 13.87 -4.18
CA PHE A 250 10.45 12.87 -4.94
C PHE A 250 11.32 12.04 -5.89
N LYS A 251 12.48 12.57 -6.28
CA LYS A 251 13.42 11.86 -7.15
C LYS A 251 14.84 12.11 -6.72
N GLY A 252 15.53 11.00 -6.43
CA GLY A 252 16.94 10.95 -6.13
C GLY A 252 17.70 10.06 -7.12
N GLU A 253 19.00 10.28 -7.24
CA GLU A 253 19.94 9.40 -7.94
C GLU A 253 21.16 9.22 -7.05
N ILE A 254 21.60 7.98 -6.86
CA ILE A 254 22.76 7.65 -6.04
C ILE A 254 24.02 7.95 -6.83
N LYS A 255 24.96 8.67 -6.23
CA LYS A 255 26.30 8.87 -6.77
C LYS A 255 27.33 8.24 -5.84
N GLU A 256 28.05 7.26 -6.36
CA GLU A 256 29.13 6.59 -5.63
C GLU A 256 30.34 7.51 -5.54
N ARG A 257 30.52 8.12 -4.40
CA ARG A 257 31.65 8.97 -4.05
C ARG A 257 31.92 8.84 -2.57
N MET A 258 33.19 8.86 -2.19
CA MET A 258 33.56 8.94 -0.77
C MET A 258 33.02 10.25 -0.19
N PRO A 259 32.27 10.20 0.92
CA PRO A 259 31.84 11.42 1.60
C PRO A 259 33.05 12.26 2.01
N ALA A 260 32.99 13.56 1.73
CA ALA A 260 34.06 14.50 2.04
C ALA A 260 33.59 15.68 2.91
N GLY A 261 32.30 15.72 3.21
CA GLY A 261 31.67 16.82 3.91
C GLY A 261 30.71 16.39 5.03
N LYS A 262 29.97 17.35 5.53
CA LYS A 262 28.94 17.11 6.55
C LYS A 262 27.68 16.52 5.91
N PRO A 263 27.11 15.43 6.45
CA PRO A 263 25.83 14.91 6.00
C PRO A 263 24.75 16.00 5.95
N GLY A 264 23.99 16.07 4.86
CA GLY A 264 23.00 17.10 4.58
C GLY A 264 23.56 18.33 3.85
N ALA A 265 24.88 18.45 3.68
CA ALA A 265 25.47 19.60 2.98
C ALA A 265 25.34 19.46 1.47
N VAL A 266 24.91 20.53 0.79
CA VAL A 266 24.94 20.65 -0.66
C VAL A 266 26.38 20.83 -1.10
N VAL A 267 26.91 19.94 -1.92
CA VAL A 267 28.29 19.94 -2.38
C VAL A 267 28.44 20.29 -3.86
N TRP A 268 27.38 20.13 -4.62
CA TRP A 268 27.36 20.49 -6.03
C TRP A 268 25.98 20.98 -6.47
N ILE A 269 25.97 21.96 -7.36
CA ILE A 269 24.75 22.51 -7.96
C ILE A 269 24.91 22.45 -9.47
N GLY A 270 24.09 21.65 -10.13
CA GLY A 270 23.95 21.58 -11.57
C GLY A 270 22.83 22.49 -12.07
N THR A 271 22.50 22.36 -13.35
CA THR A 271 21.40 23.12 -13.97
C THR A 271 20.00 22.60 -13.55
N ASP A 272 19.90 21.30 -13.27
CA ASP A 272 18.65 20.57 -13.00
C ASP A 272 18.73 19.64 -11.79
N PHE A 273 19.81 19.70 -11.02
CA PHE A 273 20.02 18.90 -9.83
C PHE A 273 20.89 19.61 -8.79
N ILE A 274 20.82 19.15 -7.55
CA ILE A 274 21.83 19.37 -6.52
C ILE A 274 22.35 18.03 -6.00
N GLU A 275 23.61 17.98 -5.58
CA GLU A 275 24.18 16.82 -4.88
C GLU A 275 24.37 17.15 -3.41
N VAL A 276 23.89 16.24 -2.56
CA VAL A 276 23.90 16.39 -1.12
C VAL A 276 24.70 15.27 -0.49
N GLU A 277 25.57 15.61 0.44
CA GLU A 277 26.34 14.65 1.23
C GLU A 277 25.40 13.80 2.09
N THR A 278 25.71 12.52 2.17
CA THR A 278 25.03 11.55 3.04
C THR A 278 26.06 10.84 3.90
N GLY A 279 25.62 9.95 4.79
CA GLY A 279 26.55 9.15 5.57
C GLY A 279 27.45 8.26 4.72
N GLU A 280 26.97 7.83 3.55
CA GLU A 280 27.71 7.06 2.56
C GLU A 280 27.24 7.42 1.15
N GLY A 281 28.14 7.94 0.30
CA GLY A 281 27.81 8.41 -1.04
C GLY A 281 27.14 9.79 -1.06
N LEU A 282 26.68 10.17 -2.23
CA LEU A 282 25.93 11.41 -2.46
C LEU A 282 24.52 11.08 -2.98
N LEU A 283 23.56 11.89 -2.59
CA LEU A 283 22.23 11.87 -3.19
C LEU A 283 22.12 13.06 -4.15
N ARG A 284 21.90 12.78 -5.44
CA ARG A 284 21.51 13.79 -6.44
C ARG A 284 20.01 13.95 -6.42
N ILE A 285 19.53 15.16 -6.14
CA ILE A 285 18.11 15.51 -6.04
C ILE A 285 17.68 16.17 -7.34
N GLN A 286 16.56 15.73 -7.92
CA GLN A 286 16.02 16.19 -9.21
C GLN A 286 14.60 16.73 -9.16
N GLU A 287 13.76 16.27 -8.20
CA GLU A 287 12.39 16.72 -8.02
C GLU A 287 12.10 17.01 -6.56
N VAL A 288 11.47 18.13 -6.31
CA VAL A 288 11.16 18.60 -4.96
C VAL A 288 9.77 19.22 -4.85
N GLN A 289 9.31 19.39 -3.61
CA GLN A 289 8.13 20.17 -3.28
C GLN A 289 8.36 20.95 -2.01
N LEU A 290 8.40 22.27 -2.10
CA LEU A 290 8.41 23.14 -0.93
C LEU A 290 7.03 23.16 -0.27
N GLU A 291 7.00 23.29 1.03
CA GLU A 291 5.77 23.38 1.80
C GLU A 291 4.79 24.42 1.22
N GLY A 292 3.53 24.01 1.05
CA GLY A 292 2.48 24.87 0.46
C GLY A 292 2.57 25.08 -1.05
N ARG A 293 3.56 24.50 -1.73
CA ARG A 293 3.75 24.61 -3.19
C ARG A 293 3.43 23.29 -3.90
N LYS A 294 3.44 23.32 -5.23
CA LYS A 294 3.31 22.11 -6.07
C LYS A 294 4.68 21.42 -6.23
N LYS A 295 4.66 20.13 -6.49
CA LYS A 295 5.84 19.36 -6.93
C LYS A 295 6.39 19.96 -8.22
N MET A 296 7.71 20.10 -8.32
CA MET A 296 8.41 20.69 -9.47
C MET A 296 9.78 20.07 -9.69
N ALA A 297 10.31 20.18 -10.90
CA ALA A 297 11.69 19.85 -11.20
C ALA A 297 12.64 20.79 -10.40
N LEU A 298 13.79 20.27 -10.02
CA LEU A 298 14.75 21.07 -9.24
C LEU A 298 15.26 22.30 -10.02
N ARG A 299 15.37 22.20 -11.35
CA ARG A 299 15.69 23.35 -12.20
C ARG A 299 14.76 24.55 -11.94
N ASP A 300 13.44 24.28 -11.91
CA ASP A 300 12.45 25.35 -11.73
C ASP A 300 12.46 25.88 -10.28
N PHE A 301 12.75 24.99 -9.33
CA PHE A 301 12.92 25.36 -7.93
C PHE A 301 14.10 26.33 -7.75
N LEU A 302 15.25 26.08 -8.35
CA LEU A 302 16.46 26.90 -8.23
C LEU A 302 16.30 28.31 -8.83
N LEU A 303 15.43 28.52 -9.81
CA LEU A 303 15.13 29.85 -10.36
C LEU A 303 14.50 30.79 -9.34
N GLY A 304 13.68 30.28 -8.44
CA GLY A 304 12.98 31.09 -7.43
C GLY A 304 13.55 30.96 -6.02
N HIS A 305 14.43 30.00 -5.78
CA HIS A 305 14.94 29.65 -4.46
C HIS A 305 16.45 29.37 -4.53
N PRO A 306 17.28 30.41 -4.39
CA PRO A 306 18.72 30.23 -4.52
C PRO A 306 19.27 29.32 -3.41
N VAL A 307 19.90 28.24 -3.81
CA VAL A 307 20.65 27.32 -2.96
C VAL A 307 22.13 27.55 -3.24
N SER A 308 22.97 27.53 -2.21
CA SER A 308 24.43 27.68 -2.35
C SER A 308 25.14 26.38 -1.93
N VAL A 309 26.30 26.13 -2.52
CA VAL A 309 27.21 25.07 -2.01
C VAL A 309 27.52 25.41 -0.54
N GLY A 310 27.46 24.39 0.31
CA GLY A 310 27.60 24.54 1.75
C GLY A 310 26.27 24.73 2.50
N THR A 311 25.13 24.94 1.80
CA THR A 311 23.79 24.88 2.44
C THR A 311 23.62 23.50 3.08
N VAL A 312 23.13 23.46 4.33
CA VAL A 312 22.90 22.19 5.06
C VAL A 312 21.41 21.98 5.24
N PHE A 313 20.93 20.85 4.78
CA PHE A 313 19.59 20.35 5.06
C PHE A 313 19.55 19.65 6.43
N HIS A 314 18.43 19.79 7.14
CA HIS A 314 18.27 19.29 8.50
C HIS A 314 17.08 18.33 8.62
#